data_9e0a91a14b4e4a562b925c65bfa270c5
#
_entry.id   9e0a91a14b4e4a562b925c65bfa270c5
#
_cell.length_a   1.000
_cell.length_b   1.000
_cell.length_c   1.000
_cell.angle_alpha   90.00
_cell.angle_beta   90.00
_cell.angle_gamma   90.00
#
_symmetry.space_group_name_H-M   'P 1'
#
loop_
_entity.id
_entity.type
_entity.pdbx_description
1 polymer ?
#
loop_
_entity_poly.entity_id
_entity_poly.type
_entity_poly.pdbx_seq_one_letter_code
_entity_poly.pdbx_strand_id
1 'polypeptide(L)'
;MANSLNSMNSVAEILEALPAEETQHMLRVGRLVDLFTRKLQSYSLVKERFDERNNFGSAAFYHDIGKAWIPLGILTKPDRLTEQEMHVIRKHPVFAQRLFDQIRLGLISGIPGHLIQLAADSAMYHHEWWNGTGYLYGISYDAIPLIARITTVCDAYDAMTSSRIYRESHSHDHARQELKQYAGIQFDPELVRVFLAADVGSAFFSDALLSHL
;
A
#
# COMPACT_ATOMS: atom_id res chain seq x y z
N MET A 1 25.82 2.75 -1.06
CA MET A 1 24.48 3.34 -0.86
C MET A 1 23.81 2.97 0.47
N ALA A 2 24.02 1.80 1.06
CA ALA A 2 23.46 1.48 2.38
C ALA A 2 23.89 2.43 3.52
N ASN A 3 25.05 3.10 3.40
CA ASN A 3 25.55 4.05 4.40
C ASN A 3 24.86 5.42 4.39
N SER A 4 24.21 5.82 3.27
CA SER A 4 23.55 7.12 3.18
C SER A 4 22.19 7.16 3.87
N LEU A 5 21.46 6.05 3.86
CA LEU A 5 20.13 5.97 4.50
C LEU A 5 20.21 6.04 6.03
N ASN A 6 21.30 5.58 6.63
CA ASN A 6 21.52 5.68 8.09
C ASN A 6 21.80 7.12 8.59
N SER A 7 21.99 8.08 7.68
CA SER A 7 22.18 9.50 8.00
C SER A 7 20.94 10.36 7.72
N MET A 8 19.86 9.78 7.21
CA MET A 8 18.61 10.50 6.94
C MET A 8 17.85 10.75 8.24
N ASN A 9 17.43 12.01 8.42
CA ASN A 9 16.75 12.47 9.62
C ASN A 9 15.27 12.80 9.37
N SER A 10 14.81 12.68 8.14
CA SER A 10 13.43 12.98 7.76
C SER A 10 12.86 11.97 6.77
N VAL A 11 11.55 11.79 6.83
CA VAL A 11 10.79 10.99 5.88
C VAL A 11 10.86 11.57 4.46
N ALA A 12 10.98 12.90 4.32
CA ALA A 12 11.16 13.54 3.02
C ALA A 12 12.43 13.07 2.32
N GLU A 13 13.57 13.05 3.01
CA GLU A 13 14.83 12.53 2.47
C GLU A 13 14.73 11.04 2.07
N ILE A 14 13.99 10.25 2.84
CA ILE A 14 13.76 8.83 2.54
C ILE A 14 12.93 8.67 1.27
N LEU A 15 11.88 9.47 1.09
CA LEU A 15 11.03 9.45 -0.10
C LEU A 15 11.80 9.90 -1.36
N GLU A 16 12.70 10.88 -1.22
CA GLU A 16 13.57 11.34 -2.32
C GLU A 16 14.57 10.27 -2.78
N ALA A 17 14.91 9.31 -1.91
CA ALA A 17 15.78 8.20 -2.26
C ALA A 17 15.08 7.08 -3.05
N LEU A 18 13.76 7.07 -3.09
CA LEU A 18 12.96 6.11 -3.87
C LEU A 18 12.93 6.52 -5.36
N PRO A 19 12.86 5.53 -6.27
CA PRO A 19 12.52 5.82 -7.66
C PRO A 19 11.20 6.56 -7.78
N ALA A 20 11.09 7.50 -8.70
CA ALA A 20 9.87 8.28 -8.93
C ALA A 20 8.64 7.40 -9.21
N GLU A 21 8.83 6.24 -9.87
CA GLU A 21 7.76 5.28 -10.13
C GLU A 21 7.17 4.72 -8.84
N GLU A 22 8.02 4.40 -7.85
CA GLU A 22 7.58 3.90 -6.54
C GLU A 22 6.79 4.97 -5.77
N THR A 23 7.29 6.22 -5.73
CA THR A 23 6.57 7.30 -5.05
C THR A 23 5.25 7.66 -5.74
N GLN A 24 5.18 7.58 -7.07
CA GLN A 24 3.94 7.76 -7.82
C GLN A 24 2.94 6.62 -7.54
N HIS A 25 3.40 5.36 -7.48
CA HIS A 25 2.58 4.23 -7.06
C HIS A 25 2.01 4.44 -5.66
N MET A 26 2.86 4.77 -4.68
CA MET A 26 2.45 5.06 -3.32
C MET A 26 1.38 6.17 -3.26
N LEU A 27 1.53 7.22 -4.08
CA LEU A 27 0.56 8.30 -4.17
C LEU A 27 -0.79 7.83 -4.75
N ARG A 28 -0.78 7.03 -5.82
CA ARG A 28 -2.02 6.48 -6.41
C ARG A 28 -2.74 5.55 -5.43
N VAL A 29 -2.01 4.66 -4.76
CA VAL A 29 -2.57 3.78 -3.73
C VAL A 29 -3.18 4.60 -2.60
N GLY A 30 -2.49 5.62 -2.09
CA GLY A 30 -3.03 6.51 -1.07
C GLY A 30 -4.35 7.18 -1.48
N ARG A 31 -4.42 7.71 -2.71
CA ARG A 31 -5.65 8.32 -3.26
C ARG A 31 -6.78 7.29 -3.42
N LEU A 32 -6.44 6.09 -3.88
CA LEU A 32 -7.40 5.01 -4.06
C LEU A 32 -7.97 4.53 -2.72
N VAL A 33 -7.12 4.40 -1.69
CA VAL A 33 -7.52 4.10 -0.31
C VAL A 33 -8.45 5.17 0.23
N ASP A 34 -8.14 6.46 0.01
CA ASP A 34 -8.98 7.57 0.46
C ASP A 34 -10.37 7.52 -0.20
N LEU A 35 -10.42 7.32 -1.52
CA LEU A 35 -11.69 7.13 -2.24
C LEU A 35 -12.47 5.93 -1.72
N PHE A 36 -11.80 4.79 -1.56
CA PHE A 36 -12.42 3.56 -1.09
C PHE A 36 -12.97 3.72 0.34
N THR A 37 -12.22 4.34 1.22
CA THR A 37 -12.64 4.59 2.60
C THR A 37 -13.90 5.45 2.66
N ARG A 38 -13.99 6.49 1.81
CA ARG A 38 -15.22 7.31 1.67
C ARG A 38 -16.41 6.48 1.22
N LYS A 39 -16.22 5.53 0.29
CA LYS A 39 -17.29 4.62 -0.14
C LYS A 39 -17.70 3.65 0.96
N LEU A 40 -16.74 3.08 1.70
CA LEU A 40 -17.02 2.20 2.84
C LEU A 40 -17.89 2.86 3.92
N GLN A 41 -17.82 4.19 4.06
CA GLN A 41 -18.66 4.93 5.01
C GLN A 41 -20.16 4.87 4.68
N SER A 42 -20.52 4.73 3.42
CA SER A 42 -21.93 4.61 3.01
C SER A 42 -22.49 3.19 3.23
N TYR A 43 -21.64 2.21 3.47
CA TYR A 43 -22.00 0.84 3.80
C TYR A 43 -21.94 0.66 5.31
N SER A 44 -23.08 0.44 5.97
CA SER A 44 -23.27 0.43 7.44
C SER A 44 -22.39 -0.54 8.24
N LEU A 45 -21.76 -1.51 7.58
CA LEU A 45 -20.94 -2.57 8.19
C LEU A 45 -19.64 -2.07 8.82
N VAL A 46 -19.24 -0.84 8.59
CA VAL A 46 -17.95 -0.29 8.98
C VAL A 46 -18.08 0.95 9.87
N LYS A 47 -19.33 1.42 10.11
CA LYS A 47 -19.61 2.70 10.80
C LYS A 47 -19.00 2.85 12.18
N GLU A 48 -18.84 1.77 12.93
CA GLU A 48 -18.38 1.83 14.33
C GLU A 48 -16.85 1.84 14.50
N ARG A 49 -16.09 1.62 13.43
CA ARG A 49 -14.62 1.47 13.47
C ARG A 49 -13.84 2.68 12.91
N PHE A 50 -14.48 3.79 12.58
CA PHE A 50 -13.92 4.81 11.69
C PHE A 50 -13.83 6.25 12.27
N ASP A 51 -13.44 6.45 13.51
CA ASP A 51 -13.18 7.83 14.00
C ASP A 51 -11.87 8.43 13.42
N GLU A 52 -10.96 7.61 12.91
CA GLU A 52 -9.70 8.03 12.29
C GLU A 52 -9.74 8.05 10.75
N ARG A 53 -10.89 8.02 10.16
CA ARG A 53 -11.20 7.76 8.74
C ARG A 53 -10.56 8.71 7.74
N ASN A 54 -10.42 9.96 8.12
CA ASN A 54 -9.95 11.01 7.21
C ASN A 54 -8.45 10.90 6.87
N ASN A 55 -7.76 9.91 7.48
CA ASN A 55 -6.31 9.77 7.39
C ASN A 55 -5.86 8.46 6.73
N PHE A 56 -6.78 7.57 6.33
CA PHE A 56 -6.40 6.27 5.77
C PHE A 56 -5.60 6.39 4.48
N GLY A 57 -6.01 7.26 3.56
CA GLY A 57 -5.26 7.49 2.33
C GLY A 57 -3.87 8.06 2.57
N SER A 58 -3.77 9.04 3.48
CA SER A 58 -2.48 9.61 3.88
C SER A 58 -1.57 8.59 4.57
N ALA A 59 -2.13 7.68 5.37
CA ALA A 59 -1.38 6.63 6.02
C ALA A 59 -0.94 5.53 5.02
N ALA A 60 -1.84 5.11 4.13
CA ALA A 60 -1.56 4.12 3.09
C ALA A 60 -0.50 4.58 2.09
N PHE A 61 -0.33 5.90 1.90
CA PHE A 61 0.78 6.44 1.09
C PHE A 61 2.13 5.84 1.49
N TYR A 62 2.35 5.58 2.77
CA TYR A 62 3.62 5.08 3.29
C TYR A 62 3.79 3.55 3.23
N HIS A 63 2.85 2.80 2.62
CA HIS A 63 2.87 1.33 2.66
C HIS A 63 4.19 0.72 2.17
N ASP A 64 4.78 1.30 1.15
CA ASP A 64 6.00 0.83 0.49
C ASP A 64 7.27 1.62 0.87
N ILE A 65 7.22 2.51 1.86
CA ILE A 65 8.36 3.37 2.23
C ILE A 65 9.63 2.58 2.58
N GLY A 66 9.48 1.37 3.09
CA GLY A 66 10.60 0.47 3.38
C GLY A 66 11.40 0.03 2.16
N LYS A 67 10.88 0.21 0.94
CA LYS A 67 11.62 -0.04 -0.30
C LYS A 67 12.84 0.87 -0.45
N ALA A 68 12.91 2.00 0.23
CA ALA A 68 14.10 2.84 0.24
C ALA A 68 15.38 2.09 0.66
N TRP A 69 15.26 1.01 1.45
CA TRP A 69 16.38 0.16 1.84
C TRP A 69 16.67 -0.99 0.88
N ILE A 70 15.90 -1.15 -0.18
CA ILE A 70 16.15 -2.13 -1.22
C ILE A 70 17.19 -1.57 -2.21
N PRO A 71 18.17 -2.36 -2.65
CA PRO A 71 19.14 -1.90 -3.66
C PRO A 71 18.45 -1.38 -4.93
N LEU A 72 18.83 -0.18 -5.37
CA LEU A 72 18.21 0.49 -6.51
C LEU A 72 18.24 -0.38 -7.78
N GLY A 73 19.33 -1.13 -8.01
CA GLY A 73 19.42 -2.03 -9.15
C GLY A 73 18.41 -3.20 -9.14
N ILE A 74 17.80 -3.50 -7.96
CA ILE A 74 16.70 -4.47 -7.87
C ILE A 74 15.37 -3.76 -8.15
N LEU A 75 15.15 -2.57 -7.56
CA LEU A 75 13.90 -1.82 -7.76
C LEU A 75 13.70 -1.36 -9.20
N THR A 76 14.79 -1.00 -9.89
CA THR A 76 14.74 -0.48 -11.27
C THR A 76 15.13 -1.51 -12.33
N LYS A 77 15.18 -2.80 -11.96
CA LYS A 77 15.54 -3.85 -12.91
C LYS A 77 14.50 -3.95 -14.03
N PRO A 78 14.92 -3.89 -15.30
CA PRO A 78 13.98 -3.94 -16.43
C PRO A 78 13.46 -5.35 -16.72
N ASP A 79 14.10 -6.38 -16.15
CA ASP A 79 13.74 -7.78 -16.32
C ASP A 79 13.00 -8.36 -15.11
N ARG A 80 12.47 -9.57 -15.25
CA ARG A 80 11.87 -10.31 -14.14
C ARG A 80 12.90 -10.51 -13.03
N LEU A 81 12.45 -10.31 -11.80
CA LEU A 81 13.26 -10.55 -10.61
C LEU A 81 13.50 -12.05 -10.42
N THR A 82 14.70 -12.41 -10.03
CA THR A 82 15.02 -13.76 -9.53
C THR A 82 14.35 -14.01 -8.17
N GLU A 83 14.26 -15.27 -7.75
CA GLU A 83 13.75 -15.61 -6.41
C GLU A 83 14.54 -14.95 -5.29
N GLN A 84 15.85 -14.82 -5.45
CA GLN A 84 16.73 -14.15 -4.48
C GLN A 84 16.44 -12.65 -4.40
N GLU A 85 16.29 -11.98 -5.54
CA GLU A 85 15.92 -10.56 -5.60
C GLU A 85 14.51 -10.33 -5.03
N MET A 86 13.57 -11.21 -5.35
CA MET A 86 12.23 -11.17 -4.76
C MET A 86 12.27 -11.33 -3.24
N HIS A 87 13.12 -12.24 -2.71
CA HIS A 87 13.32 -12.37 -1.27
C HIS A 87 13.87 -11.08 -0.64
N VAL A 88 14.72 -10.34 -1.35
CA VAL A 88 15.21 -9.03 -0.89
C VAL A 88 14.08 -8.01 -0.83
N ILE A 89 13.24 -7.91 -1.89
CA ILE A 89 12.10 -7.00 -1.91
C ILE A 89 11.11 -7.30 -0.78
N ARG A 90 10.81 -8.56 -0.53
CA ARG A 90 9.89 -8.97 0.55
C ARG A 90 10.32 -8.54 1.96
N LYS A 91 11.51 -7.96 2.11
CA LYS A 91 11.98 -7.40 3.40
C LYS A 91 11.53 -5.95 3.64
N HIS A 92 10.94 -5.26 2.64
CA HIS A 92 10.56 -3.87 2.83
C HIS A 92 9.61 -3.63 4.02
N PRO A 93 8.67 -4.55 4.40
CA PRO A 93 7.87 -4.33 5.60
C PRO A 93 8.69 -4.35 6.89
N VAL A 94 9.78 -5.16 6.94
CA VAL A 94 10.72 -5.16 8.07
C VAL A 94 11.48 -3.84 8.15
N PHE A 95 11.89 -3.29 7.01
CA PHE A 95 12.55 -2.00 6.96
C PHE A 95 11.61 -0.87 7.36
N ALA A 96 10.35 -0.93 6.91
CA ALA A 96 9.32 0.00 7.35
C ALA A 96 9.11 -0.06 8.87
N GLN A 97 9.03 -1.24 9.47
CA GLN A 97 8.94 -1.40 10.93
C GLN A 97 10.07 -0.65 11.65
N ARG A 98 11.32 -0.89 11.23
CA ARG A 98 12.49 -0.20 11.83
C ARG A 98 12.41 1.31 11.68
N LEU A 99 11.96 1.80 10.53
CA LEU A 99 11.74 3.22 10.30
C LEU A 99 10.70 3.79 11.28
N PHE A 100 9.54 3.13 11.39
CA PHE A 100 8.48 3.60 12.30
C PHE A 100 8.90 3.55 13.78
N ASP A 101 9.75 2.61 14.17
CA ASP A 101 10.34 2.58 15.51
C ASP A 101 11.25 3.79 15.75
N GLN A 102 12.07 4.18 14.76
CA GLN A 102 12.89 5.40 14.83
C GLN A 102 12.05 6.67 14.87
N ILE A 103 10.93 6.72 14.12
CA ILE A 103 9.99 7.85 14.16
C ILE A 103 9.34 7.96 15.56
N ARG A 104 8.92 6.86 16.18
CA ARG A 104 8.36 6.85 17.54
C ARG A 104 9.37 7.32 18.61
N LEU A 105 10.65 7.04 18.38
CA LEU A 105 11.75 7.53 19.25
C LEU A 105 12.14 8.98 18.97
N GLY A 106 11.53 9.65 17.97
CA GLY A 106 11.85 11.02 17.60
C GLY A 106 13.18 11.20 16.85
N LEU A 107 13.79 10.10 16.39
CA LEU A 107 15.06 10.11 15.65
C LEU A 107 14.86 10.49 14.17
N ILE A 108 13.70 10.23 13.62
CA ILE A 108 13.29 10.60 12.26
C ILE A 108 11.97 11.37 12.36
N SER A 109 11.87 12.49 11.65
CA SER A 109 10.69 13.34 11.61
C SER A 109 9.98 13.29 10.24
N GLY A 110 8.74 13.82 10.16
CA GLY A 110 8.06 14.07 8.89
C GLY A 110 6.73 13.33 8.71
N ILE A 111 6.30 12.49 9.69
CA ILE A 111 4.93 11.94 9.72
C ILE A 111 4.18 12.57 10.90
N PRO A 112 2.98 13.14 10.68
CA PRO A 112 2.13 13.64 11.77
C PRO A 112 1.86 12.56 12.82
N GLY A 113 1.96 12.90 14.10
CA GLY A 113 1.87 11.92 15.20
C GLY A 113 0.62 11.04 15.16
N HIS A 114 -0.54 11.60 14.77
CA HIS A 114 -1.80 10.88 14.65
C HIS A 114 -1.82 9.87 13.49
N LEU A 115 -0.91 9.96 12.52
CA LEU A 115 -0.81 9.02 11.39
C LEU A 115 0.19 7.89 11.63
N ILE A 116 1.12 8.02 12.58
CA ILE A 116 2.25 7.11 12.73
C ILE A 116 1.79 5.65 12.88
N GLN A 117 0.77 5.38 13.72
CA GLN A 117 0.32 4.00 13.93
C GLN A 117 -0.37 3.44 12.67
N LEU A 118 -1.26 4.21 12.04
CA LEU A 118 -1.95 3.78 10.82
C LEU A 118 -0.96 3.54 9.67
N ALA A 119 0.01 4.43 9.48
CA ALA A 119 1.03 4.29 8.45
C ALA A 119 1.93 3.06 8.72
N ALA A 120 2.31 2.83 9.97
CA ALA A 120 3.06 1.64 10.37
C ALA A 120 2.26 0.37 10.08
N ASP A 121 0.99 0.31 10.47
CA ASP A 121 0.12 -0.85 10.25
C ASP A 121 -0.07 -1.12 8.74
N SER A 122 -0.27 -0.09 7.94
CA SER A 122 -0.32 -0.24 6.48
C SER A 122 0.99 -0.81 5.94
N ALA A 123 2.14 -0.22 6.31
CA ALA A 123 3.44 -0.61 5.78
C ALA A 123 3.89 -2.01 6.22
N MET A 124 3.54 -2.43 7.42
CA MET A 124 3.96 -3.72 7.98
C MET A 124 3.10 -4.89 7.54
N TYR A 125 1.79 -4.66 7.28
CA TYR A 125 0.83 -5.75 7.15
C TYR A 125 0.11 -5.81 5.79
N HIS A 126 0.35 -4.91 4.83
CA HIS A 126 -0.37 -4.92 3.54
C HIS A 126 -0.05 -6.14 2.66
N HIS A 127 0.97 -6.93 3.00
CA HIS A 127 1.28 -8.21 2.36
C HIS A 127 0.79 -9.43 3.15
N GLU A 128 0.12 -9.23 4.28
CA GLU A 128 -0.60 -10.32 4.92
C GLU A 128 -1.83 -10.68 4.08
N TRP A 129 -2.11 -11.96 3.96
CA TRP A 129 -3.26 -12.45 3.24
C TRP A 129 -4.38 -12.79 4.21
N TRP A 130 -5.62 -12.55 3.79
CA TRP A 130 -6.80 -12.80 4.62
C TRP A 130 -6.79 -14.18 5.28
N ASN A 131 -6.38 -15.23 4.56
CA ASN A 131 -6.32 -16.60 5.05
C ASN A 131 -5.03 -16.96 5.83
N GLY A 132 -4.11 -16.00 6.06
CA GLY A 132 -2.86 -16.20 6.80
C GLY A 132 -1.70 -16.79 5.99
N THR A 133 -1.84 -16.96 4.66
CA THR A 133 -0.76 -17.47 3.81
C THR A 133 0.13 -16.36 3.23
N GLY A 134 -0.09 -15.12 3.65
CA GLY A 134 0.74 -13.97 3.31
C GLY A 134 2.09 -13.94 4.02
N TYR A 135 2.71 -12.79 4.04
CA TYR A 135 3.97 -12.53 4.76
C TYR A 135 3.90 -11.10 5.31
N LEU A 136 4.47 -10.76 6.39
CA LEU A 136 5.66 -11.23 7.10
C LEU A 136 5.34 -12.19 8.28
N TYR A 137 4.22 -12.00 8.97
CA TYR A 137 3.90 -12.62 10.26
C TYR A 137 2.93 -13.79 10.14
N GLY A 138 2.24 -13.96 8.99
CA GLY A 138 1.24 -15.00 8.78
C GLY A 138 -0.01 -14.82 9.64
N ILE A 139 -0.34 -13.60 10.00
CA ILE A 139 -1.60 -13.28 10.69
C ILE A 139 -2.77 -13.33 9.70
N SER A 140 -3.99 -13.57 10.19
CA SER A 140 -5.14 -13.80 9.32
C SER A 140 -6.40 -13.09 9.83
N TYR A 141 -7.36 -12.93 8.94
CA TYR A 141 -8.68 -12.40 9.22
C TYR A 141 -8.62 -11.01 9.89
N ASP A 142 -9.42 -10.82 10.94
CA ASP A 142 -9.49 -9.56 11.69
C ASP A 142 -8.25 -9.25 12.54
N ALA A 143 -7.29 -10.19 12.67
CA ALA A 143 -5.99 -9.90 13.25
C ALA A 143 -5.14 -8.98 12.35
N ILE A 144 -5.43 -8.95 11.04
CA ILE A 144 -4.81 -7.98 10.12
C ILE A 144 -5.48 -6.62 10.32
N PRO A 145 -4.73 -5.55 10.62
CA PRO A 145 -5.28 -4.21 10.77
C PRO A 145 -6.15 -3.79 9.57
N LEU A 146 -7.28 -3.15 9.82
CA LEU A 146 -8.22 -2.77 8.75
C LEU A 146 -7.56 -1.91 7.67
N ILE A 147 -6.69 -0.96 8.05
CA ILE A 147 -5.94 -0.14 7.08
C ILE A 147 -5.10 -1.02 6.15
N ALA A 148 -4.43 -2.03 6.66
CA ALA A 148 -3.63 -2.95 5.86
C ALA A 148 -4.49 -3.75 4.88
N ARG A 149 -5.64 -4.29 5.34
CA ARG A 149 -6.59 -5.01 4.46
C ARG A 149 -7.11 -4.13 3.32
N ILE A 150 -7.43 -2.86 3.61
CA ILE A 150 -7.86 -1.88 2.60
C ILE A 150 -6.70 -1.57 1.64
N THR A 151 -5.49 -1.35 2.17
CA THR A 151 -4.29 -1.09 1.36
C THR A 151 -4.00 -2.25 0.43
N THR A 152 -4.08 -3.50 0.90
CA THR A 152 -3.86 -4.71 0.08
C THR A 152 -4.75 -4.77 -1.16
N VAL A 153 -6.04 -4.44 -1.02
CA VAL A 153 -6.98 -4.39 -2.16
C VAL A 153 -6.59 -3.30 -3.15
N CYS A 154 -6.29 -2.10 -2.65
CA CYS A 154 -5.95 -0.94 -3.46
C CYS A 154 -4.58 -1.08 -4.15
N ASP A 155 -3.57 -1.61 -3.44
CA ASP A 155 -2.25 -1.89 -3.98
C ASP A 155 -2.32 -2.92 -5.12
N ALA A 156 -2.99 -4.04 -4.90
CA ALA A 156 -3.18 -5.05 -5.94
C ALA A 156 -3.91 -4.49 -7.16
N TYR A 157 -4.94 -3.65 -6.94
CA TYR A 157 -5.68 -3.01 -8.02
C TYR A 157 -4.79 -2.04 -8.81
N ASP A 158 -4.03 -1.14 -8.15
CA ASP A 158 -3.10 -0.23 -8.81
C ASP A 158 -2.00 -1.01 -9.54
N ALA A 159 -1.44 -2.03 -8.91
CA ALA A 159 -0.42 -2.87 -9.53
C ALA A 159 -0.90 -3.56 -10.81
N MET A 160 -2.17 -3.92 -10.93
CA MET A 160 -2.75 -4.52 -12.13
C MET A 160 -3.08 -3.49 -13.21
N THR A 161 -3.58 -2.32 -12.83
CA THR A 161 -4.14 -1.32 -13.75
C THR A 161 -3.16 -0.22 -14.18
N SER A 162 -2.01 -0.11 -13.51
CA SER A 162 -0.94 0.82 -13.88
C SER A 162 0.09 0.16 -14.78
N SER A 163 0.53 0.86 -15.83
CA SER A 163 1.64 0.42 -16.66
C SER A 163 2.95 0.52 -15.87
N ARG A 164 3.80 -0.49 -15.98
CA ARG A 164 5.15 -0.51 -15.41
C ARG A 164 6.17 -0.75 -16.51
N ILE A 165 7.44 -0.45 -16.29
CA ILE A 165 8.53 -0.54 -17.29
C ILE A 165 8.54 -1.90 -18.02
N TYR A 166 8.12 -2.98 -17.38
CA TYR A 166 8.17 -4.37 -17.89
C TYR A 166 6.81 -5.01 -18.10
N ARG A 167 5.70 -4.26 -17.94
CA ARG A 167 4.35 -4.83 -18.09
C ARG A 167 3.33 -3.78 -18.50
N GLU A 168 2.60 -4.08 -19.57
CA GLU A 168 1.39 -3.34 -19.92
C GLU A 168 0.34 -3.48 -18.81
N SER A 169 -0.47 -2.43 -18.63
CA SER A 169 -1.58 -2.46 -17.69
C SER A 169 -2.64 -3.47 -18.13
N HIS A 170 -3.18 -4.20 -17.18
CA HIS A 170 -4.39 -4.98 -17.40
C HIS A 170 -5.63 -4.07 -17.43
N SER A 171 -6.68 -4.56 -18.08
CA SER A 171 -7.96 -3.85 -18.08
C SER A 171 -8.56 -3.79 -16.68
N HIS A 172 -9.40 -2.78 -16.46
CA HIS A 172 -10.21 -2.66 -15.25
C HIS A 172 -11.02 -3.93 -14.96
N ASP A 173 -11.64 -4.52 -16.00
CA ASP A 173 -12.42 -5.75 -15.85
C ASP A 173 -11.56 -6.95 -15.41
N HIS A 174 -10.33 -7.07 -15.91
CA HIS A 174 -9.40 -8.10 -15.46
C HIS A 174 -9.07 -7.91 -13.97
N ALA A 175 -8.72 -6.69 -13.54
CA ALA A 175 -8.43 -6.41 -12.14
C ALA A 175 -9.62 -6.73 -11.22
N ARG A 176 -10.85 -6.42 -11.66
CA ARG A 176 -12.09 -6.78 -10.93
C ARG A 176 -12.26 -8.29 -10.78
N GLN A 177 -11.98 -9.06 -11.84
CA GLN A 177 -12.05 -10.52 -11.81
C GLN A 177 -11.01 -11.11 -10.85
N GLU A 178 -9.78 -10.63 -10.88
CA GLU A 178 -8.71 -11.04 -9.96
C GLU A 178 -9.08 -10.76 -8.50
N LEU A 179 -9.55 -9.55 -8.18
CA LEU A 179 -10.00 -9.22 -6.83
C LEU A 179 -11.11 -10.19 -6.37
N LYS A 180 -12.08 -10.49 -7.25
CA LYS A 180 -13.17 -11.41 -6.93
C LYS A 180 -12.69 -12.84 -6.74
N GLN A 181 -11.76 -13.32 -7.57
CA GLN A 181 -11.21 -14.67 -7.50
C GLN A 181 -10.44 -14.91 -6.20
N TYR A 182 -9.69 -13.92 -5.72
CA TYR A 182 -8.87 -14.03 -4.52
C TYR A 182 -9.55 -13.48 -3.25
N ALA A 183 -10.84 -13.13 -3.31
CA ALA A 183 -11.64 -12.81 -2.14
C ALA A 183 -11.75 -14.01 -1.19
N GLY A 184 -11.44 -13.81 0.09
CA GLY A 184 -11.37 -14.88 1.10
C GLY A 184 -10.03 -15.64 1.13
N ILE A 185 -9.15 -15.40 0.16
CA ILE A 185 -7.79 -15.95 0.12
C ILE A 185 -6.78 -14.85 0.46
N GLN A 186 -6.54 -13.95 -0.47
CA GLN A 186 -5.64 -12.80 -0.29
C GLN A 186 -6.38 -11.62 0.33
N PHE A 187 -7.59 -11.35 -0.14
CA PHE A 187 -8.35 -10.16 0.20
C PHE A 187 -9.48 -10.47 1.16
N ASP A 188 -9.78 -9.54 2.05
CA ASP A 188 -11.00 -9.53 2.85
C ASP A 188 -12.22 -9.53 1.90
N PRO A 189 -13.07 -10.57 1.94
CA PRO A 189 -14.16 -10.73 0.98
C PRO A 189 -15.21 -9.62 1.10
N GLU A 190 -15.39 -9.05 2.29
CA GLU A 190 -16.34 -7.96 2.50
C GLU A 190 -15.80 -6.64 1.89
N LEU A 191 -14.51 -6.37 2.04
CA LEU A 191 -13.87 -5.22 1.39
C LEU A 191 -13.93 -5.34 -0.13
N VAL A 192 -13.64 -6.53 -0.68
CA VAL A 192 -13.78 -6.77 -2.13
C VAL A 192 -15.21 -6.54 -2.60
N ARG A 193 -16.21 -7.07 -1.87
CA ARG A 193 -17.62 -6.88 -2.21
C ARG A 193 -17.97 -5.40 -2.32
N VAL A 194 -17.55 -4.59 -1.35
CA VAL A 194 -17.84 -3.13 -1.36
C VAL A 194 -17.04 -2.43 -2.46
N PHE A 195 -15.76 -2.76 -2.64
CA PHE A 195 -14.91 -2.17 -3.69
C PHE A 195 -15.53 -2.33 -5.08
N LEU A 196 -16.02 -3.54 -5.38
CA LEU A 196 -16.64 -3.87 -6.66
C LEU A 196 -18.04 -3.26 -6.80
N ALA A 197 -18.87 -3.29 -5.74
CA ALA A 197 -20.23 -2.75 -5.77
C ALA A 197 -20.26 -1.21 -5.87
N ALA A 198 -19.31 -0.54 -5.25
CA ALA A 198 -19.17 0.93 -5.32
C ALA A 198 -18.39 1.40 -6.54
N ASP A 199 -17.92 0.48 -7.38
CA ASP A 199 -17.12 0.73 -8.59
C ASP A 199 -15.96 1.71 -8.34
N VAL A 200 -15.22 1.47 -7.24
CA VAL A 200 -14.16 2.36 -6.76
C VAL A 200 -13.10 2.58 -7.82
N GLY A 201 -12.76 1.55 -8.58
CA GLY A 201 -11.76 1.63 -9.63
C GLY A 201 -12.13 2.56 -10.77
N SER A 202 -13.34 2.45 -11.33
CA SER A 202 -13.82 3.35 -12.40
C SER A 202 -13.92 4.80 -11.91
N ALA A 203 -14.39 5.01 -10.68
CA ALA A 203 -14.46 6.34 -10.08
C ALA A 203 -13.06 6.96 -9.96
N PHE A 204 -12.06 6.17 -9.57
CA PHE A 204 -10.67 6.62 -9.45
C PHE A 204 -10.09 7.10 -10.79
N PHE A 205 -10.30 6.36 -11.88
CA PHE A 205 -9.83 6.76 -13.21
C PHE A 205 -10.57 8.00 -13.75
N SER A 206 -11.87 8.13 -13.47
CA SER A 206 -12.65 9.31 -13.88
C SER A 206 -12.15 10.58 -13.19
N ASP A 207 -11.86 10.51 -11.88
CA ASP A 207 -11.30 11.64 -11.12
C ASP A 207 -9.89 12.01 -11.60
N ALA A 208 -9.06 11.01 -11.94
CA ALA A 208 -7.72 11.24 -12.48
C ALA A 208 -7.74 11.97 -13.83
N LEU A 209 -8.69 11.66 -14.71
CA LEU A 209 -8.86 12.34 -15.99
C LEU A 209 -9.30 13.81 -15.82
N LEU A 210 -10.13 14.10 -14.83
CA LEU A 210 -10.61 15.47 -14.53
C LEU A 210 -9.54 16.35 -13.87
N SER A 211 -8.56 15.77 -13.20
CA SER A 211 -7.46 16.51 -12.53
C SER A 211 -6.33 16.93 -13.49
N HIS A 212 -6.38 16.54 -14.75
CA HIS A 212 -5.44 16.93 -15.83
C HIS A 212 -6.04 17.93 -16.83
N LEU A 213 -7.28 18.41 -16.61
CA LEU A 213 -7.94 19.51 -17.32
C LEU A 213 -7.87 20.78 -16.49
#